data_79357b4dc85157947a2fad9c71e433ae
#
_entry.id   79357b4dc85157947a2fad9c71e433ae
#
_cell.length_a   1.000
_cell.length_b   1.000
_cell.length_c   1.000
_cell.angle_alpha   90.00
_cell.angle_beta   90.00
_cell.angle_gamma   90.00
#
_symmetry.space_group_name_H-M   'P 1'
#
loop_
_entity.id
_entity.type
_entity.pdbx_description
1 polymer ?
#
loop_
_entity_poly.entity_id
_entity_poly.type
_entity_poly.pdbx_seq_one_letter_code
_entity_poly.pdbx_strand_id
1 'polypeptide(L)'
;IRTARDLGITSIAVYADSDRDAQFVTEADEAYALGGTAYAETYMNADKLLDVAARSHADAVHPGYGFLSEIPGFAQAVLDAGIAWIGPSPQVLDALGDKIKARRLAESVDVAPVAGISGPVTSRTLVDDFVAANGYPIVTKKADGGGGRGITVMESDEDLDLFFAAHGHETDGFFVERFIRTARHVETQCARDSHGSFAVISTRDCSVQRRNQKLIEEAPAPALPE
;
A
#
# COMPACT_ATOMS: atom_id res chain seq x y z
N ILE A 1 -8.16 -17.80 -7.07
CA ILE A 1 -8.41 -18.97 -7.94
C ILE A 1 -9.57 -19.80 -7.40
N ARG A 2 -9.51 -20.35 -6.18
CA ARG A 2 -10.58 -21.21 -5.65
C ARG A 2 -11.95 -20.54 -5.65
N THR A 3 -12.05 -19.32 -5.09
CA THR A 3 -13.29 -18.54 -5.10
C THR A 3 -13.78 -18.22 -6.52
N ALA A 4 -12.86 -17.89 -7.44
CA ALA A 4 -13.21 -17.69 -8.84
C ALA A 4 -13.85 -18.93 -9.45
N ARG A 5 -13.24 -20.09 -9.22
CA ARG A 5 -13.78 -21.39 -9.66
C ARG A 5 -15.17 -21.67 -9.09
N ASP A 6 -15.39 -21.41 -7.78
CA ASP A 6 -16.69 -21.62 -7.12
C ASP A 6 -17.78 -20.69 -7.70
N LEU A 7 -17.38 -19.54 -8.24
CA LEU A 7 -18.26 -18.58 -8.91
C LEU A 7 -18.38 -18.80 -10.42
N GLY A 8 -17.71 -19.80 -10.99
CA GLY A 8 -17.71 -20.06 -12.43
C GLY A 8 -16.92 -19.02 -13.24
N ILE A 9 -15.95 -18.35 -12.60
CA ILE A 9 -15.06 -17.36 -13.23
C ILE A 9 -13.76 -18.05 -13.63
N THR A 10 -13.39 -17.98 -14.90
CA THR A 10 -12.13 -18.50 -15.41
C THR A 10 -10.96 -17.73 -14.82
N SER A 11 -10.01 -18.45 -14.25
CA SER A 11 -8.80 -17.89 -13.64
C SER A 11 -7.60 -18.01 -14.57
N ILE A 12 -6.92 -16.88 -14.82
CA ILE A 12 -5.71 -16.79 -15.63
C ILE A 12 -4.57 -16.35 -14.71
N ALA A 13 -3.56 -17.20 -14.55
CA ALA A 13 -2.39 -16.89 -13.74
C ALA A 13 -1.21 -16.44 -14.62
N VAL A 14 -0.39 -15.56 -14.08
CA VAL A 14 0.91 -15.19 -14.67
C VAL A 14 2.02 -15.59 -13.72
N TYR A 15 3.17 -16.03 -14.23
CA TYR A 15 4.25 -16.49 -13.38
C TYR A 15 5.64 -16.18 -13.94
N ALA A 16 6.58 -15.88 -13.03
CA ALA A 16 8.01 -15.86 -13.32
C ALA A 16 8.55 -17.28 -13.47
N ASP A 17 9.68 -17.46 -14.16
CA ASP A 17 10.25 -18.79 -14.38
C ASP A 17 10.58 -19.53 -13.09
N SER A 18 10.92 -18.82 -12.01
CA SER A 18 11.13 -19.35 -10.67
C SER A 18 9.86 -19.91 -10.02
N ASP A 19 8.70 -19.48 -10.45
CA ASP A 19 7.41 -19.83 -9.84
C ASP A 19 6.62 -20.85 -10.69
N ARG A 20 7.24 -21.42 -11.70
CA ARG A 20 6.61 -22.36 -12.66
C ARG A 20 5.86 -23.50 -11.97
N ASP A 21 6.43 -24.01 -10.89
CA ASP A 21 5.87 -25.15 -10.14
C ASP A 21 5.03 -24.71 -8.93
N ALA A 22 4.74 -23.41 -8.81
CA ALA A 22 3.93 -22.90 -7.71
C ALA A 22 2.47 -23.37 -7.80
N GLN A 23 1.84 -23.55 -6.65
CA GLN A 23 0.49 -24.08 -6.56
C GLN A 23 -0.52 -23.27 -7.36
N PHE A 24 -0.42 -21.94 -7.37
CA PHE A 24 -1.35 -21.07 -8.11
C PHE A 24 -1.27 -21.30 -9.63
N VAL A 25 -0.11 -21.69 -10.18
CA VAL A 25 0.08 -21.98 -11.60
C VAL A 25 -0.67 -23.24 -11.99
N THR A 26 -0.64 -24.27 -11.12
CA THR A 26 -1.32 -25.55 -11.36
C THR A 26 -2.81 -25.51 -11.06
N GLU A 27 -3.25 -24.60 -10.18
CA GLU A 27 -4.66 -24.48 -9.79
C GLU A 27 -5.46 -23.55 -10.72
N ALA A 28 -4.81 -22.66 -11.47
CA ALA A 28 -5.48 -21.78 -12.41
C ALA A 28 -6.00 -22.56 -13.65
N ASP A 29 -7.04 -22.04 -14.27
CA ASP A 29 -7.58 -22.64 -15.51
C ASP A 29 -6.61 -22.44 -16.68
N GLU A 30 -5.93 -21.29 -16.72
CA GLU A 30 -4.84 -20.99 -17.65
C GLU A 30 -3.65 -20.35 -16.89
N ALA A 31 -2.44 -20.58 -17.41
CA ALA A 31 -1.24 -19.98 -16.83
C ALA A 31 -0.23 -19.57 -17.91
N TYR A 32 0.33 -18.37 -17.80
CA TYR A 32 1.23 -17.77 -18.76
C TYR A 32 2.56 -17.40 -18.13
N ALA A 33 3.66 -17.87 -18.72
CA ALA A 33 5.00 -17.48 -18.32
C ALA A 33 5.30 -16.05 -18.77
N LEU A 34 5.80 -15.23 -17.84
CA LEU A 34 6.27 -13.86 -18.14
C LEU A 34 7.69 -13.86 -18.72
N GLY A 35 8.43 -14.97 -18.57
CA GLY A 35 9.82 -15.10 -18.99
C GLY A 35 10.75 -14.26 -18.13
N GLY A 36 11.77 -14.91 -17.51
CA GLY A 36 12.69 -14.29 -16.58
C GLY A 36 12.36 -14.56 -15.12
N THR A 37 13.24 -14.09 -14.23
CA THR A 37 13.13 -14.34 -12.78
C THR A 37 13.12 -13.06 -11.94
N ALA A 38 13.65 -11.95 -12.49
CA ALA A 38 13.66 -10.68 -11.78
C ALA A 38 12.27 -10.03 -11.78
N TYR A 39 11.87 -9.43 -10.64
CA TYR A 39 10.55 -8.77 -10.52
C TYR A 39 10.33 -7.68 -11.56
N ALA A 40 11.36 -6.89 -11.88
CA ALA A 40 11.29 -5.84 -12.90
C ALA A 40 11.02 -6.38 -14.31
N GLU A 41 11.42 -7.61 -14.58
CA GLU A 41 11.23 -8.28 -15.87
C GLU A 41 9.93 -9.08 -15.94
N THR A 42 9.27 -9.30 -14.80
CA THR A 42 8.10 -10.16 -14.66
C THR A 42 6.92 -9.42 -14.03
N TYR A 43 6.66 -9.60 -12.74
CA TYR A 43 5.47 -9.08 -12.04
C TYR A 43 5.39 -7.55 -11.97
N MET A 44 6.50 -6.84 -12.18
CA MET A 44 6.51 -5.37 -12.27
C MET A 44 6.61 -4.86 -13.71
N ASN A 45 6.50 -5.74 -14.70
CA ASN A 45 6.50 -5.36 -16.11
C ASN A 45 5.05 -5.25 -16.62
N ALA A 46 4.53 -4.02 -16.60
CA ALA A 46 3.15 -3.74 -17.01
C ALA A 46 2.85 -4.19 -18.46
N ASP A 47 3.80 -4.01 -19.37
CA ASP A 47 3.61 -4.36 -20.79
C ASP A 47 3.42 -5.87 -20.97
N LYS A 48 4.21 -6.69 -20.26
CA LYS A 48 4.06 -8.15 -20.31
C LYS A 48 2.73 -8.61 -19.70
N LEU A 49 2.30 -7.97 -18.61
CA LEU A 49 1.01 -8.30 -17.99
C LEU A 49 -0.16 -7.95 -18.91
N LEU A 50 -0.12 -6.79 -19.56
CA LEU A 50 -1.13 -6.38 -20.53
C LEU A 50 -1.11 -7.25 -21.80
N ASP A 51 0.07 -7.66 -22.28
CA ASP A 51 0.19 -8.60 -23.39
C ASP A 51 -0.46 -9.94 -23.06
N VAL A 52 -0.22 -10.49 -21.86
CA VAL A 52 -0.89 -11.71 -21.42
C VAL A 52 -2.41 -11.49 -21.33
N ALA A 53 -2.86 -10.39 -20.75
CA ALA A 53 -4.29 -10.09 -20.65
C ALA A 53 -4.97 -10.03 -22.04
N ALA A 54 -4.31 -9.41 -23.01
CA ALA A 54 -4.79 -9.35 -24.39
C ALA A 54 -4.83 -10.74 -25.08
N ARG A 55 -3.76 -11.53 -24.94
CA ARG A 55 -3.66 -12.87 -25.56
C ARG A 55 -4.62 -13.89 -24.97
N SER A 56 -4.87 -13.79 -23.67
CA SER A 56 -5.80 -14.66 -22.94
C SER A 56 -7.26 -14.18 -23.03
N HIS A 57 -7.49 -13.04 -23.70
CA HIS A 57 -8.82 -12.40 -23.75
C HIS A 57 -9.43 -12.17 -22.34
N ALA A 58 -8.60 -11.73 -21.41
CA ALA A 58 -9.05 -11.47 -20.05
C ALA A 58 -10.04 -10.30 -20.00
N ASP A 59 -11.17 -10.48 -19.34
CA ASP A 59 -12.18 -9.44 -19.12
C ASP A 59 -11.83 -8.53 -17.96
N ALA A 60 -11.02 -9.03 -16.99
CA ALA A 60 -10.67 -8.32 -15.79
C ALA A 60 -9.25 -8.64 -15.31
N VAL A 61 -8.64 -7.67 -14.63
CA VAL A 61 -7.37 -7.85 -13.93
C VAL A 61 -7.59 -7.59 -12.44
N HIS A 62 -7.32 -8.61 -11.61
CA HIS A 62 -7.21 -8.49 -10.16
C HIS A 62 -5.73 -8.43 -9.78
N PRO A 63 -5.23 -7.31 -9.28
CA PRO A 63 -3.79 -7.12 -9.07
C PRO A 63 -3.23 -7.86 -7.84
N GLY A 64 -4.09 -8.46 -7.02
CA GLY A 64 -3.68 -9.00 -5.72
C GLY A 64 -3.23 -7.89 -4.77
N TYR A 65 -2.09 -8.08 -4.11
CA TYR A 65 -1.43 -7.10 -3.27
C TYR A 65 0.08 -7.06 -3.57
N GLY A 66 0.72 -5.91 -3.32
CA GLY A 66 2.13 -5.69 -3.70
C GLY A 66 2.32 -5.47 -5.21
N PHE A 67 3.57 -5.43 -5.66
CA PHE A 67 3.95 -5.17 -7.05
C PHE A 67 3.24 -3.95 -7.65
N LEU A 68 2.40 -4.15 -8.67
CA LEU A 68 1.68 -3.08 -9.38
C LEU A 68 0.30 -2.77 -8.80
N SER A 69 -0.12 -3.43 -7.71
CA SER A 69 -1.46 -3.25 -7.13
C SER A 69 -1.74 -1.83 -6.62
N GLU A 70 -0.70 -1.10 -6.25
CA GLU A 70 -0.77 0.28 -5.74
C GLU A 70 -0.25 1.31 -6.75
N ILE A 71 -0.04 0.92 -8.01
CA ILE A 71 0.51 1.80 -9.05
C ILE A 71 -0.60 2.38 -9.91
N PRO A 72 -0.93 3.69 -9.78
CA PRO A 72 -2.02 4.33 -10.53
C PRO A 72 -1.88 4.18 -12.04
N GLY A 73 -0.65 4.27 -12.56
CA GLY A 73 -0.36 4.14 -13.99
C GLY A 73 -0.69 2.76 -14.55
N PHE A 74 -0.48 1.70 -13.77
CA PHE A 74 -0.87 0.35 -14.21
C PHE A 74 -2.38 0.16 -14.21
N ALA A 75 -3.07 0.61 -13.16
CA ALA A 75 -4.53 0.58 -13.10
C ALA A 75 -5.15 1.34 -14.29
N GLN A 76 -4.60 2.52 -14.63
CA GLN A 76 -5.05 3.29 -15.77
C GLN A 76 -4.80 2.54 -17.09
N ALA A 77 -3.62 1.94 -17.27
CA ALA A 77 -3.29 1.19 -18.47
C ALA A 77 -4.22 -0.03 -18.71
N VAL A 78 -4.63 -0.71 -17.64
CA VAL A 78 -5.63 -1.80 -17.70
C VAL A 78 -6.98 -1.25 -18.18
N LEU A 79 -7.43 -0.12 -17.64
CA LEU A 79 -8.69 0.52 -18.03
C LEU A 79 -8.64 1.02 -19.48
N ASP A 80 -7.52 1.62 -19.90
CA ASP A 80 -7.31 2.11 -21.27
C ASP A 80 -7.32 0.96 -22.31
N ALA A 81 -6.92 -0.24 -21.88
CA ALA A 81 -7.02 -1.46 -22.68
C ALA A 81 -8.47 -2.02 -22.75
N GLY A 82 -9.45 -1.37 -22.11
CA GLY A 82 -10.84 -1.82 -22.07
C GLY A 82 -11.09 -3.02 -21.15
N ILE A 83 -10.15 -3.31 -20.24
CA ILE A 83 -10.21 -4.42 -19.29
C ILE A 83 -10.67 -3.90 -17.93
N ALA A 84 -11.54 -4.63 -17.24
CA ALA A 84 -12.00 -4.23 -15.91
C ALA A 84 -10.85 -4.32 -14.88
N TRP A 85 -10.63 -3.22 -14.17
CA TRP A 85 -9.69 -3.17 -13.05
C TRP A 85 -10.43 -3.52 -11.75
N ILE A 86 -10.00 -4.59 -11.08
CA ILE A 86 -10.58 -5.01 -9.80
C ILE A 86 -9.75 -4.41 -8.67
N GLY A 87 -10.08 -3.19 -8.31
CA GLY A 87 -9.35 -2.44 -7.28
C GLY A 87 -9.78 -0.98 -7.22
N PRO A 88 -9.14 -0.17 -6.37
CA PRO A 88 -9.39 1.27 -6.29
C PRO A 88 -9.07 1.95 -7.63
N SER A 89 -9.80 3.02 -7.95
CA SER A 89 -9.52 3.77 -9.18
C SER A 89 -8.10 4.37 -9.18
N PRO A 90 -7.51 4.66 -10.36
CA PRO A 90 -6.19 5.31 -10.43
C PRO A 90 -6.11 6.59 -9.59
N GLN A 91 -7.18 7.37 -9.52
CA GLN A 91 -7.28 8.59 -8.72
C GLN A 91 -7.24 8.30 -7.23
N VAL A 92 -7.90 7.24 -6.77
CA VAL A 92 -7.85 6.80 -5.36
C VAL A 92 -6.47 6.26 -5.00
N LEU A 93 -5.86 5.48 -5.89
CA LEU A 93 -4.49 4.99 -5.70
C LEU A 93 -3.49 6.14 -5.57
N ASP A 94 -3.59 7.18 -6.42
CA ASP A 94 -2.73 8.37 -6.32
C ASP A 94 -2.99 9.17 -5.03
N ALA A 95 -4.26 9.33 -4.64
CA ALA A 95 -4.62 10.10 -3.45
C ALA A 95 -4.21 9.43 -2.14
N LEU A 96 -4.28 8.09 -2.07
CA LEU A 96 -4.02 7.32 -0.84
C LEU A 96 -2.62 6.68 -0.81
N GLY A 97 -1.95 6.53 -1.96
CA GLY A 97 -0.62 5.96 -2.07
C GLY A 97 0.48 6.86 -1.49
N ASP A 98 0.30 8.18 -1.56
CA ASP A 98 1.17 9.17 -0.93
C ASP A 98 0.66 9.51 0.47
N LYS A 99 1.51 9.34 1.48
CA LYS A 99 1.13 9.54 2.90
C LYS A 99 0.75 10.97 3.25
N ILE A 100 1.38 11.95 2.58
CA ILE A 100 1.07 13.38 2.78
C ILE A 100 -0.29 13.71 2.16
N LYS A 101 -0.56 13.20 0.94
CA LYS A 101 -1.85 13.37 0.28
C LYS A 101 -2.98 12.69 1.08
N ALA A 102 -2.76 11.44 1.52
CA ALA A 102 -3.72 10.68 2.33
C ALA A 102 -4.05 11.41 3.65
N ARG A 103 -3.04 11.99 4.31
CA ARG A 103 -3.21 12.78 5.52
C ARG A 103 -4.06 14.03 5.27
N ARG A 104 -3.76 14.80 4.23
CA ARG A 104 -4.55 15.99 3.84
C ARG A 104 -5.99 15.61 3.46
N LEU A 105 -6.16 14.47 2.80
CA LEU A 105 -7.49 13.96 2.48
C LEU A 105 -8.30 13.64 3.74
N ALA A 106 -7.69 12.97 4.74
CA ALA A 106 -8.34 12.70 6.01
C ALA A 106 -8.75 14.00 6.73
N GLU A 107 -7.85 14.99 6.79
CA GLU A 107 -8.12 16.30 7.37
C GLU A 107 -9.29 17.02 6.65
N SER A 108 -9.38 16.88 5.32
CA SER A 108 -10.45 17.51 4.51
C SER A 108 -11.86 16.94 4.75
N VAL A 109 -11.94 15.79 5.39
CA VAL A 109 -13.22 15.13 5.75
C VAL A 109 -13.40 15.02 7.27
N ASP A 110 -12.74 15.91 8.02
CA ASP A 110 -12.81 16.00 9.49
C ASP A 110 -12.34 14.74 10.24
N VAL A 111 -11.50 13.92 9.59
CA VAL A 111 -10.82 12.78 10.24
C VAL A 111 -9.43 13.24 10.70
N ALA A 112 -9.22 13.31 12.01
CA ALA A 112 -7.95 13.71 12.58
C ALA A 112 -6.94 12.56 12.50
N PRO A 113 -5.87 12.65 11.67
CA PRO A 113 -4.78 11.69 11.68
C PRO A 113 -3.94 11.84 12.96
N VAL A 114 -3.04 10.87 13.22
CA VAL A 114 -2.02 11.02 14.28
C VAL A 114 -1.30 12.36 14.13
N ALA A 115 -1.03 13.05 15.24
CA ALA A 115 -0.35 14.34 15.23
C ALA A 115 0.92 14.26 14.36
N GLY A 116 1.09 15.19 13.43
CA GLY A 116 2.18 15.18 12.47
C GLY A 116 2.17 16.42 11.58
N ILE A 117 3.22 16.59 10.82
CA ILE A 117 3.37 17.67 9.85
C ILE A 117 2.74 17.24 8.53
N SER A 118 1.70 17.95 8.08
CA SER A 118 0.98 17.62 6.82
C SER A 118 1.71 18.18 5.58
N GLY A 119 3.01 18.01 5.54
CA GLY A 119 3.90 18.44 4.47
C GLY A 119 5.30 17.86 4.60
N PRO A 120 6.18 18.13 3.61
CA PRO A 120 7.56 17.69 3.66
C PRO A 120 8.34 18.40 4.79
N VAL A 121 9.35 17.75 5.30
CA VAL A 121 10.29 18.31 6.28
C VAL A 121 11.25 19.24 5.55
N THR A 122 10.96 20.53 5.54
CA THR A 122 11.75 21.53 4.82
C THR A 122 12.85 22.20 5.67
N SER A 123 12.78 22.06 7.01
CA SER A 123 13.77 22.64 7.92
C SER A 123 13.79 21.94 9.27
N ARG A 124 14.92 22.09 9.98
CA ARG A 124 15.06 21.66 11.38
C ARG A 124 14.04 22.36 12.29
N THR A 125 13.89 23.69 12.15
CA THR A 125 12.98 24.48 12.97
C THR A 125 11.54 23.97 12.92
N LEU A 126 11.08 23.54 11.73
CA LEU A 126 9.74 22.95 11.58
C LEU A 126 9.53 21.72 12.46
N VAL A 127 10.58 20.90 12.61
CA VAL A 127 10.51 19.70 13.47
C VAL A 127 10.66 20.09 14.93
N ASP A 128 11.51 21.05 15.28
CA ASP A 128 11.67 21.57 16.64
C ASP A 128 10.33 22.13 17.18
N ASP A 129 9.62 22.92 16.37
CA ASP A 129 8.29 23.45 16.70
C ASP A 129 7.27 22.31 16.92
N PHE A 130 7.34 21.27 16.08
CA PHE A 130 6.48 20.10 16.23
C PHE A 130 6.78 19.32 17.51
N VAL A 131 8.05 19.12 17.83
CA VAL A 131 8.49 18.47 19.06
C VAL A 131 8.10 19.29 20.31
N ALA A 132 8.25 20.61 20.25
CA ALA A 132 7.84 21.49 21.35
C ALA A 132 6.34 21.36 21.67
N ALA A 133 5.51 21.16 20.65
CA ALA A 133 4.06 21.03 20.80
C ALA A 133 3.62 19.60 21.19
N ASN A 134 4.32 18.54 20.75
CA ASN A 134 3.84 17.15 20.84
C ASN A 134 4.74 16.23 21.68
N GLY A 135 5.99 16.64 21.94
CA GLY A 135 6.99 15.82 22.65
C GLY A 135 7.56 14.69 21.82
N TYR A 136 8.55 14.02 22.38
CA TYR A 136 9.11 12.77 21.88
C TYR A 136 8.32 11.55 22.40
N PRO A 137 8.41 10.37 21.75
CA PRO A 137 9.12 10.09 20.50
C PRO A 137 8.36 10.56 19.26
N ILE A 138 9.13 10.91 18.23
CA ILE A 138 8.63 11.21 16.91
C ILE A 138 9.17 10.20 15.90
N VAL A 139 8.57 10.12 14.72
CA VAL A 139 9.02 9.26 13.63
C VAL A 139 9.06 10.04 12.32
N THR A 140 10.15 9.90 11.59
CA THR A 140 10.22 10.32 10.19
C THR A 140 9.93 9.13 9.29
N LYS A 141 9.23 9.41 8.20
CA LYS A 141 8.91 8.42 7.16
C LYS A 141 9.12 9.06 5.80
N LYS A 142 9.62 8.28 4.83
CA LYS A 142 9.60 8.74 3.44
C LYS A 142 8.16 8.77 2.93
N ALA A 143 7.80 9.85 2.22
CA ALA A 143 6.46 10.05 1.68
C ALA A 143 6.06 8.94 0.71
N ASP A 144 7.02 8.51 -0.14
CA ASP A 144 6.90 7.43 -1.12
C ASP A 144 7.30 6.05 -0.58
N GLY A 145 7.71 5.95 0.70
CA GLY A 145 8.19 4.72 1.32
C GLY A 145 7.06 3.74 1.64
N GLY A 146 7.25 2.47 1.29
CA GLY A 146 6.37 1.35 1.62
C GLY A 146 7.08 0.26 2.44
N GLY A 147 6.31 -0.62 3.11
CA GLY A 147 6.84 -1.79 3.81
C GLY A 147 7.83 -1.49 4.96
N GLY A 148 7.72 -0.32 5.59
CA GLY A 148 8.58 0.06 6.73
C GLY A 148 9.97 0.55 6.37
N ARG A 149 10.29 0.71 5.09
CA ARG A 149 11.58 1.28 4.65
C ARG A 149 11.58 2.81 4.79
N GLY A 150 12.72 3.37 5.22
CA GLY A 150 12.85 4.82 5.41
C GLY A 150 12.08 5.36 6.62
N ILE A 151 11.91 4.52 7.65
CA ILE A 151 11.34 4.92 8.95
C ILE A 151 12.49 5.09 9.95
N THR A 152 12.54 6.26 10.60
CA THR A 152 13.49 6.53 11.68
C THR A 152 12.72 7.08 12.88
N VAL A 153 12.82 6.38 14.01
CA VAL A 153 12.26 6.84 15.30
C VAL A 153 13.31 7.66 16.02
N MET A 154 12.91 8.81 16.52
CA MET A 154 13.78 9.71 17.30
C MET A 154 13.16 9.92 18.67
N GLU A 155 14.00 9.75 19.70
CA GLU A 155 13.61 9.78 21.09
C GLU A 155 14.10 11.04 21.80
N SER A 156 15.00 11.79 21.15
CA SER A 156 15.67 12.95 21.71
C SER A 156 16.11 13.94 20.63
N ASP A 157 16.54 15.13 21.07
CA ASP A 157 17.16 16.13 20.19
C ASP A 157 18.47 15.62 19.58
N GLU A 158 19.21 14.75 20.29
CA GLU A 158 20.43 14.14 19.77
C GLU A 158 20.14 13.22 18.56
N ASP A 159 19.08 12.42 18.64
CA ASP A 159 18.64 11.59 17.50
C ASP A 159 18.21 12.46 16.31
N LEU A 160 17.56 13.58 16.59
CA LEU A 160 17.15 14.54 15.57
C LEU A 160 18.37 15.21 14.92
N ASP A 161 19.42 15.55 15.70
CA ASP A 161 20.69 16.06 15.20
C ASP A 161 21.36 15.06 14.26
N LEU A 162 21.40 13.78 14.64
CA LEU A 162 21.95 12.71 13.82
C LEU A 162 21.16 12.51 12.53
N PHE A 163 19.85 12.61 12.58
CA PHE A 163 19.02 12.52 11.39
C PHE A 163 19.34 13.63 10.39
N PHE A 164 19.39 14.90 10.84
CA PHE A 164 19.72 16.02 9.95
C PHE A 164 21.19 15.99 9.48
N ALA A 165 22.12 15.52 10.31
CA ALA A 165 23.51 15.33 9.90
C ALA A 165 23.66 14.25 8.79
N ALA A 166 22.85 13.19 8.85
CA ALA A 166 22.88 12.11 7.87
C ALA A 166 22.20 12.47 6.53
N HIS A 167 21.17 13.32 6.56
CA HIS A 167 20.36 13.63 5.35
C HIS A 167 20.65 15.03 4.80
N GLY A 168 21.34 15.91 5.53
CA GLY A 168 21.67 17.27 5.10
C GLY A 168 20.42 18.06 4.75
N HIS A 169 20.36 18.57 3.50
CA HIS A 169 19.23 19.32 2.95
C HIS A 169 18.20 18.43 2.23
N GLU A 170 18.45 17.12 2.12
CA GLU A 170 17.58 16.19 1.40
C GLU A 170 16.49 15.61 2.33
N THR A 171 15.79 16.48 3.05
CA THR A 171 14.73 16.10 3.99
C THR A 171 13.32 16.32 3.44
N ASP A 172 13.18 16.93 2.27
CA ASP A 172 11.89 17.24 1.63
C ASP A 172 11.08 15.99 1.23
N GLY A 173 11.76 14.85 1.07
CA GLY A 173 11.11 13.55 0.85
C GLY A 173 10.55 12.88 2.13
N PHE A 174 10.74 13.49 3.31
CA PHE A 174 10.29 12.95 4.59
C PHE A 174 9.14 13.79 5.16
N PHE A 175 8.30 13.13 5.96
CA PHE A 175 7.34 13.79 6.84
C PHE A 175 7.49 13.27 8.27
N VAL A 176 6.99 14.01 9.25
CA VAL A 176 7.14 13.73 10.68
C VAL A 176 5.78 13.48 11.32
N GLU A 177 5.71 12.48 12.15
CA GLU A 177 4.55 12.17 12.99
C GLU A 177 4.98 11.85 14.43
N ARG A 178 4.05 11.96 15.37
CA ARG A 178 4.23 11.39 16.70
C ARG A 178 4.35 9.87 16.60
N PHE A 179 5.34 9.28 17.24
CA PHE A 179 5.48 7.82 17.30
C PHE A 179 4.66 7.26 18.47
N ILE A 180 3.79 6.30 18.15
CA ILE A 180 2.99 5.60 19.15
C ILE A 180 3.65 4.27 19.45
N ARG A 181 4.24 4.12 20.66
CA ARG A 181 5.03 2.93 21.04
C ARG A 181 4.19 1.67 21.13
N THR A 182 2.99 1.79 21.65
CA THR A 182 2.08 0.65 21.85
C THR A 182 0.75 0.96 21.19
N ALA A 183 0.46 0.24 20.12
CA ALA A 183 -0.78 0.41 19.36
C ALA A 183 -1.30 -0.94 18.86
N ARG A 184 -2.60 -1.04 18.70
CA ARG A 184 -3.22 -2.06 17.88
C ARG A 184 -3.30 -1.52 16.45
N HIS A 185 -3.01 -2.37 15.48
CA HIS A 185 -3.25 -2.08 14.07
C HIS A 185 -4.62 -2.64 13.69
N VAL A 186 -5.62 -1.78 13.69
CA VAL A 186 -6.98 -2.12 13.28
C VAL A 186 -7.31 -1.41 11.98
N GLU A 187 -7.86 -2.13 11.04
CA GLU A 187 -8.24 -1.60 9.73
C GLU A 187 -9.65 -2.07 9.33
N THR A 188 -10.23 -1.44 8.33
CA THR A 188 -11.50 -1.84 7.72
C THR A 188 -11.26 -2.31 6.29
N GLN A 189 -11.91 -3.41 5.90
CA GLN A 189 -12.00 -3.83 4.51
C GLN A 189 -13.24 -3.22 3.88
N CYS A 190 -13.02 -2.37 2.89
CA CYS A 190 -14.08 -1.68 2.17
C CYS A 190 -14.11 -2.13 0.72
N ALA A 191 -15.29 -2.08 0.11
CA ALA A 191 -15.49 -2.28 -1.31
C ALA A 191 -16.48 -1.25 -1.87
N ARG A 192 -16.26 -0.83 -3.11
CA ARG A 192 -17.17 0.01 -3.86
C ARG A 192 -17.32 -0.53 -5.28
N ASP A 193 -18.54 -0.66 -5.75
CA ASP A 193 -18.82 -1.08 -7.12
C ASP A 193 -18.84 0.11 -8.11
N SER A 194 -18.94 -0.20 -9.40
CA SER A 194 -19.04 0.80 -10.47
C SER A 194 -20.36 1.57 -10.47
N HIS A 195 -21.36 1.13 -9.70
CA HIS A 195 -22.69 1.76 -9.58
C HIS A 195 -22.75 2.75 -8.39
N GLY A 196 -21.67 2.82 -7.59
CA GLY A 196 -21.57 3.72 -6.46
C GLY A 196 -21.98 3.11 -5.12
N SER A 197 -22.39 1.83 -5.07
CA SER A 197 -22.64 1.13 -3.81
C SER A 197 -21.32 0.98 -3.02
N PHE A 198 -21.37 1.29 -1.73
CA PHE A 198 -20.21 1.18 -0.83
C PHE A 198 -20.57 0.26 0.33
N ALA A 199 -19.62 -0.62 0.67
CA ALA A 199 -19.78 -1.54 1.79
C ALA A 199 -18.49 -1.58 2.62
N VAL A 200 -18.63 -1.57 3.93
CA VAL A 200 -17.61 -2.02 4.88
C VAL A 200 -17.86 -3.50 5.14
N ILE A 201 -16.95 -4.35 4.69
CA ILE A 201 -17.12 -5.81 4.73
C ILE A 201 -16.82 -6.34 6.12
N SER A 202 -15.71 -5.90 6.73
CA SER A 202 -15.27 -6.29 8.06
C SER A 202 -14.21 -5.35 8.59
N THR A 203 -13.97 -5.42 9.90
CA THR A 203 -12.77 -4.91 10.55
C THR A 203 -11.73 -6.03 10.64
N ARG A 204 -10.45 -5.66 10.69
CA ARG A 204 -9.32 -6.59 10.83
C ARG A 204 -8.38 -6.07 11.89
N ASP A 205 -7.92 -6.95 12.79
CA ASP A 205 -6.78 -6.71 13.67
C ASP A 205 -5.54 -7.32 13.05
N CYS A 206 -4.59 -6.47 12.67
CA CYS A 206 -3.36 -6.84 12.02
C CYS A 206 -2.13 -6.53 12.90
N SER A 207 -2.30 -6.54 14.22
CA SER A 207 -1.27 -6.13 15.19
C SER A 207 -0.10 -7.12 15.27
N VAL A 208 -0.32 -8.40 14.93
CA VAL A 208 0.73 -9.43 14.96
C VAL A 208 1.58 -9.33 13.71
N GLN A 209 2.70 -8.63 13.82
CA GLN A 209 3.60 -8.32 12.71
C GLN A 209 5.05 -8.71 13.02
N ARG A 210 5.81 -9.01 11.97
CA ARG A 210 7.26 -9.16 12.04
C ARG A 210 7.90 -8.18 11.05
N ARG A 211 8.67 -7.22 11.57
CA ARG A 211 9.34 -6.19 10.75
C ARG A 211 8.35 -5.47 9.80
N ASN A 212 7.20 -5.05 10.36
CA ASN A 212 6.10 -4.39 9.64
C ASN A 212 5.38 -5.27 8.59
N GLN A 213 5.62 -6.58 8.60
CA GLN A 213 4.86 -7.53 7.79
C GLN A 213 3.80 -8.20 8.65
N LYS A 214 2.55 -8.14 8.23
CA LYS A 214 1.42 -8.80 8.87
C LYS A 214 1.60 -10.31 8.79
N LEU A 215 1.52 -10.99 9.94
CA LEU A 215 1.66 -12.45 10.04
C LEU A 215 0.34 -13.13 10.38
N ILE A 216 -0.43 -12.53 11.28
CA ILE A 216 -1.75 -13.01 11.69
C ILE A 216 -2.70 -11.83 11.61
N GLU A 217 -3.82 -12.06 10.95
CA GLU A 217 -4.89 -11.10 10.78
C GLU A 217 -6.20 -11.74 11.28
N GLU A 218 -6.87 -11.07 12.21
CA GLU A 218 -8.13 -11.55 12.79
C GLU A 218 -9.30 -10.68 12.32
N ALA A 219 -10.31 -11.30 11.76
CA ALA A 219 -11.51 -10.63 11.28
C ALA A 219 -12.76 -11.32 11.83
N PRO A 220 -13.72 -10.56 12.40
CA PRO A 220 -13.63 -9.14 12.71
C PRO A 220 -12.63 -8.85 13.82
N ALA A 221 -12.11 -7.61 13.89
CA ALA A 221 -11.19 -7.21 14.95
C ALA A 221 -11.90 -7.32 16.32
N PRO A 222 -11.31 -8.06 17.30
CA PRO A 222 -11.95 -8.29 18.58
C PRO A 222 -11.92 -7.03 19.47
N ALA A 223 -12.88 -6.94 20.39
CA ALA A 223 -12.93 -5.94 21.46
C ALA A 223 -12.71 -4.49 20.97
N LEU A 224 -13.37 -4.11 19.88
CA LEU A 224 -13.50 -2.71 19.48
C LEU A 224 -14.55 -2.04 20.37
N PRO A 225 -14.33 -0.76 20.76
CA PRO A 225 -15.35 0.01 21.43
C PRO A 225 -16.55 0.20 20.48
N GLU A 226 -17.75 0.25 21.06
CA GLU A 226 -19.01 0.54 20.35
C GLU A 226 -19.03 1.99 19.85
#